data_d81acf9cf1eaeb3c65b9d1df092c4079
#
_entry.id   d81acf9cf1eaeb3c65b9d1df092c4079
#
_cell.length_a   1.000
_cell.length_b   1.000
_cell.length_c   1.000
_cell.angle_alpha   90.00
_cell.angle_beta   90.00
_cell.angle_gamma   90.00
#
_symmetry.space_group_name_H-M   'P 1'
#
loop_
_entity.id
_entity.type
_entity.pdbx_description
1 polymer ?
#
loop_
_entity_poly.entity_id
_entity_poly.type
_entity_poly.pdbx_seq_one_letter_code
_entity_poly.pdbx_strand_id
1 'polypeptide(L)'
;MQVAVAVGEHRMITQQQLSGYLGKSIGEICPNGCTDEAAGHGAHFLAHVLGYRFGLTCQMTGTPQGPAASLRVQDLFQHCAKLGVWSLRPAFMTTCLVFITRASNVNLPARVMADVPRQHVGLLLDGFVWHYSSRQQKVVRQTSAQFARHYAGPDNALFYGSLP
;
A
#
# COMPACT_ATOMS: atom_id res chain seq x y z
N MET A 1 18.73 -14.77 3.45
CA MET A 1 18.65 -14.35 2.03
C MET A 1 17.66 -13.21 1.92
N GLN A 2 18.06 -12.08 1.37
CA GLN A 2 17.13 -10.99 1.14
C GLN A 2 16.29 -11.28 -0.10
N VAL A 3 14.98 -11.13 0.04
CA VAL A 3 14.08 -11.23 -1.11
C VAL A 3 14.02 -9.86 -1.76
N ALA A 4 14.33 -9.79 -3.03
CA ALA A 4 14.20 -8.59 -3.85
C ALA A 4 13.04 -8.77 -4.82
N VAL A 5 12.24 -7.75 -4.99
CA VAL A 5 11.09 -7.78 -5.89
C VAL A 5 11.17 -6.64 -6.87
N ALA A 6 10.71 -6.90 -8.09
CA ALA A 6 10.63 -5.88 -9.12
C ALA A 6 9.48 -4.90 -8.80
N VAL A 7 9.76 -3.62 -8.83
CA VAL A 7 8.79 -2.57 -8.52
C VAL A 7 8.92 -1.42 -9.53
N GLY A 8 7.78 -0.85 -9.91
CA GLY A 8 7.74 0.27 -10.85
C GLY A 8 8.55 0.01 -12.12
N GLU A 9 9.45 0.91 -12.47
CA GLU A 9 10.28 0.85 -13.67
C GLU A 9 11.49 -0.10 -13.50
N HIS A 10 11.22 -1.39 -13.18
CA HIS A 10 12.23 -2.43 -12.93
C HIS A 10 13.08 -2.19 -11.67
N ARG A 11 12.63 -1.30 -10.79
CA ARG A 11 13.28 -1.11 -9.50
C ARG A 11 13.07 -2.34 -8.63
N MET A 12 14.11 -2.75 -7.90
CA MET A 12 14.03 -3.83 -6.91
C MET A 12 14.01 -3.24 -5.51
N ILE A 13 13.20 -3.82 -4.61
CA ILE A 13 13.19 -3.43 -3.21
C ILE A 13 13.46 -4.63 -2.32
N THR A 14 14.22 -4.41 -1.27
CA THR A 14 14.59 -5.43 -0.28
C THR A 14 14.02 -5.08 1.09
N GLN A 15 13.96 -6.08 1.97
CA GLN A 15 13.62 -5.86 3.37
C GLN A 15 14.53 -4.82 4.03
N GLN A 16 15.82 -4.83 3.71
CA GLN A 16 16.77 -3.87 4.25
C GLN A 16 16.42 -2.43 3.86
N GLN A 17 16.04 -2.22 2.61
CA GLN A 17 15.61 -0.90 2.14
C GLN A 17 14.32 -0.45 2.83
N LEU A 18 13.35 -1.36 2.97
CA LEU A 18 12.12 -1.07 3.71
C LEU A 18 12.38 -0.73 5.17
N SER A 19 13.32 -1.41 5.79
CA SER A 19 13.71 -1.14 7.18
C SER A 19 14.18 0.30 7.38
N GLY A 20 14.77 0.92 6.35
CA GLY A 20 15.18 2.32 6.38
C GLY A 20 14.01 3.30 6.48
N TYR A 21 12.80 2.87 6.16
CA TYR A 21 11.59 3.70 6.27
C TYR A 21 10.88 3.55 7.62
N LEU A 22 11.20 2.52 8.40
CA LEU A 22 10.51 2.29 9.69
C LEU A 22 10.61 3.52 10.59
N GLY A 23 9.47 3.94 11.12
CA GLY A 23 9.36 5.10 11.99
C GLY A 23 9.29 6.44 11.29
N LYS A 24 9.46 6.47 9.96
CA LYS A 24 9.37 7.73 9.21
C LYS A 24 7.94 8.19 9.02
N SER A 25 7.73 9.50 9.11
CA SER A 25 6.47 10.15 8.76
C SER A 25 6.38 10.38 7.26
N ILE A 26 5.17 10.68 6.77
CA ILE A 26 4.99 10.97 5.35
C ILE A 26 5.74 12.24 4.93
N GLY A 27 5.91 13.20 5.83
CA GLY A 27 6.69 14.41 5.56
C GLY A 27 8.17 14.12 5.29
N GLU A 28 8.70 13.05 5.86
CA GLU A 28 10.08 12.61 5.63
C GLU A 28 10.22 11.80 4.34
N ILE A 29 9.10 11.37 3.74
CA ILE A 29 9.09 10.49 2.56
C ILE A 29 8.70 11.27 1.32
N CYS A 30 7.66 12.10 1.38
CA CYS A 30 7.11 12.83 0.24
C CYS A 30 7.74 14.23 0.14
N PRO A 31 8.45 14.54 -0.96
CA PRO A 31 9.02 15.88 -1.16
C PRO A 31 8.01 16.88 -1.73
N ASN A 32 6.77 16.45 -2.05
CA ASN A 32 5.81 17.27 -2.79
C ASN A 32 4.80 17.99 -1.89
N GLY A 33 4.98 17.97 -0.58
CA GLY A 33 4.13 18.71 0.36
C GLY A 33 2.78 18.06 0.66
N CYS A 34 2.51 16.86 0.18
CA CYS A 34 1.28 16.11 0.50
C CYS A 34 1.45 15.40 1.84
N THR A 35 1.37 16.15 2.93
CA THR A 35 1.72 15.66 4.28
C THR A 35 0.57 15.75 5.28
N ASP A 36 -0.65 16.04 4.82
CA ASP A 36 -1.82 16.09 5.69
C ASP A 36 -2.16 14.69 6.20
N GLU A 37 -1.95 14.46 7.48
CA GLU A 37 -2.16 13.16 8.12
C GLU A 37 -3.64 12.73 8.12
N ALA A 38 -4.56 13.67 7.97
CA ALA A 38 -5.99 13.34 7.87
C ALA A 38 -6.35 12.63 6.54
N ALA A 39 -5.50 12.79 5.52
CA ALA A 39 -5.77 12.20 4.19
C ALA A 39 -5.50 10.70 4.11
N GLY A 40 -4.76 10.12 5.05
CA GLY A 40 -4.31 8.74 4.97
C GLY A 40 -3.18 8.54 3.96
N HIS A 41 -2.15 7.79 4.29
CA HIS A 41 -0.94 7.70 3.47
C HIS A 41 -0.47 6.27 3.20
N GLY A 42 -1.36 5.27 3.32
CA GLY A 42 -1.00 3.89 3.04
C GLY A 42 -0.54 3.68 1.60
N ALA A 43 -1.37 4.07 0.63
CA ALA A 43 -1.02 4.00 -0.78
C ALA A 43 0.13 4.95 -1.12
N HIS A 44 0.11 6.15 -0.56
CA HIS A 44 1.09 7.20 -0.82
C HIS A 44 2.52 6.74 -0.44
N PHE A 45 2.67 6.17 0.75
CA PHE A 45 3.95 5.61 1.19
C PHE A 45 4.45 4.53 0.22
N LEU A 46 3.62 3.54 -0.06
CA LEU A 46 4.00 2.43 -0.94
C LEU A 46 4.32 2.91 -2.35
N ALA A 47 3.55 3.86 -2.87
CA ALA A 47 3.79 4.41 -4.19
C ALA A 47 5.15 5.11 -4.29
N HIS A 48 5.55 5.85 -3.27
CA HIS A 48 6.90 6.44 -3.24
C HIS A 48 7.99 5.37 -3.23
N VAL A 49 7.83 4.36 -2.38
CA VAL A 49 8.84 3.31 -2.23
C VAL A 49 8.93 2.44 -3.47
N LEU A 50 7.79 2.10 -4.07
CA LEU A 50 7.70 1.14 -5.18
C LEU A 50 7.66 1.82 -6.55
N GLY A 51 7.59 3.14 -6.61
CA GLY A 51 7.63 3.89 -7.87
C GLY A 51 6.30 3.90 -8.63
N TYR A 52 5.16 3.82 -7.95
CA TYR A 52 3.84 3.82 -8.60
C TYR A 52 3.33 5.24 -8.82
N ARG A 53 2.85 5.51 -10.04
CA ARG A 53 2.35 6.82 -10.47
C ARG A 53 1.01 6.67 -11.18
N PHE A 54 0.07 5.98 -10.54
CA PHE A 54 -1.25 5.72 -11.11
C PHE A 54 -2.26 6.74 -10.59
N GLY A 55 -3.16 7.19 -11.46
CA GLY A 55 -4.28 8.04 -11.09
C GLY A 55 -3.85 9.37 -10.48
N LEU A 56 -4.48 9.74 -9.37
CA LEU A 56 -4.15 10.97 -8.65
C LEU A 56 -2.80 10.82 -7.93
N THR A 57 -1.89 11.77 -8.17
CA THR A 57 -0.56 11.74 -7.56
C THR A 57 -0.29 12.98 -6.71
N CYS A 58 0.73 12.88 -5.86
CA CYS A 58 1.13 13.99 -4.98
C CYS A 58 1.72 15.19 -5.74
N GLN A 59 2.19 15.01 -6.98
CA GLN A 59 2.61 16.15 -7.81
C GLN A 59 1.43 16.98 -8.28
N MET A 60 0.25 16.37 -8.45
CA MET A 60 -0.94 17.08 -8.93
C MET A 60 -1.60 17.92 -7.84
N THR A 61 -1.47 17.50 -6.57
CA THR A 61 -2.18 18.13 -5.45
C THR A 61 -1.25 18.94 -4.54
N GLY A 62 0.05 18.70 -4.60
CA GLY A 62 1.05 19.39 -3.80
C GLY A 62 1.91 20.33 -4.62
N THR A 63 3.06 20.70 -4.06
CA THR A 63 4.08 21.50 -4.72
C THR A 63 5.11 20.54 -5.33
N PRO A 64 5.24 20.46 -6.68
CA PRO A 64 6.15 19.50 -7.30
C PRO A 64 7.61 19.79 -6.98
N GLN A 65 8.22 18.96 -6.13
CA GLN A 65 9.61 19.06 -5.71
C GLN A 65 10.41 17.79 -6.00
N GLY A 66 9.73 16.70 -6.35
CA GLY A 66 10.35 15.40 -6.57
C GLY A 66 9.41 14.42 -7.25
N PRO A 67 9.74 13.11 -7.24
CA PRO A 67 8.97 12.10 -7.95
C PRO A 67 7.49 12.08 -7.54
N ALA A 68 6.61 11.86 -8.52
CA ALA A 68 5.19 11.65 -8.28
C ALA A 68 4.96 10.30 -7.63
N ALA A 69 3.90 10.20 -6.82
CA ALA A 69 3.46 8.94 -6.25
C ALA A 69 1.94 8.92 -6.12
N SER A 70 1.33 7.78 -6.41
CA SER A 70 -0.11 7.58 -6.29
C SER A 70 -0.58 7.85 -4.86
N LEU A 71 -1.76 8.47 -4.72
CA LEU A 71 -2.31 8.84 -3.42
C LEU A 71 -3.43 7.91 -2.94
N ARG A 72 -4.07 7.16 -3.85
CA ARG A 72 -5.31 6.45 -3.54
C ARG A 72 -5.14 4.94 -3.59
N VAL A 73 -5.72 4.26 -2.60
CA VAL A 73 -5.68 2.81 -2.48
C VAL A 73 -6.30 2.14 -3.71
N GLN A 74 -7.45 2.64 -4.18
CA GLN A 74 -8.15 2.09 -5.35
C GLN A 74 -7.34 2.17 -6.64
N ASP A 75 -6.46 3.16 -6.76
CA ASP A 75 -5.59 3.28 -7.94
C ASP A 75 -4.53 2.17 -7.96
N LEU A 76 -3.98 1.80 -6.81
CA LEU A 76 -3.07 0.66 -6.73
C LEU A 76 -3.81 -0.66 -6.98
N PHE A 77 -4.99 -0.82 -6.39
CA PHE A 77 -5.80 -2.02 -6.55
C PHE A 77 -6.09 -2.31 -8.02
N GLN A 78 -6.55 -1.31 -8.75
CA GLN A 78 -6.93 -1.44 -10.14
C GLN A 78 -5.77 -1.89 -11.03
N HIS A 79 -4.53 -1.55 -10.69
CA HIS A 79 -3.35 -1.85 -11.49
C HIS A 79 -2.67 -3.17 -11.12
N CYS A 80 -3.15 -3.89 -10.11
CA CYS A 80 -2.65 -5.23 -9.81
C CYS A 80 -3.08 -6.22 -10.89
N ALA A 81 -2.14 -7.00 -11.42
CA ALA A 81 -2.45 -7.98 -12.47
C ALA A 81 -3.32 -9.11 -11.94
N LYS A 82 -3.07 -9.56 -10.71
CA LYS A 82 -3.83 -10.61 -10.03
C LYS A 82 -4.42 -10.06 -8.75
N LEU A 83 -5.71 -10.31 -8.54
CA LEU A 83 -6.47 -9.87 -7.38
C LEU A 83 -7.30 -11.02 -6.84
N GLY A 84 -7.50 -11.06 -5.53
CA GLY A 84 -8.36 -12.06 -4.92
C GLY A 84 -8.55 -11.85 -3.43
N VAL A 85 -9.39 -12.69 -2.84
CA VAL A 85 -9.59 -12.73 -1.39
C VAL A 85 -8.32 -13.26 -0.73
N TRP A 86 -7.95 -12.68 0.39
CA TRP A 86 -6.70 -13.03 1.07
C TRP A 86 -6.57 -14.52 1.38
N SER A 87 -7.65 -15.17 1.82
CA SER A 87 -7.66 -16.59 2.15
C SER A 87 -7.37 -17.50 0.94
N LEU A 88 -7.57 -17.00 -0.28
CA LEU A 88 -7.31 -17.73 -1.52
C LEU A 88 -5.99 -17.31 -2.18
N ARG A 89 -5.17 -16.56 -1.49
CA ARG A 89 -3.86 -16.15 -2.01
C ARG A 89 -3.01 -17.39 -2.33
N PRO A 90 -2.45 -17.48 -3.54
CA PRO A 90 -1.56 -18.58 -3.88
C PRO A 90 -0.38 -18.68 -2.91
N ALA A 91 -0.03 -19.91 -2.50
CA ALA A 91 1.05 -20.12 -1.53
C ALA A 91 2.40 -19.58 -2.01
N PHE A 92 2.64 -19.58 -3.31
CA PHE A 92 3.89 -19.03 -3.89
C PHE A 92 3.93 -17.52 -3.89
N MET A 93 2.80 -16.83 -3.69
CA MET A 93 2.74 -15.37 -3.68
C MET A 93 3.13 -14.85 -2.29
N THR A 94 4.43 -14.83 -2.04
CA THR A 94 4.99 -14.41 -0.76
C THR A 94 5.30 -12.92 -0.70
N THR A 95 5.19 -12.23 -1.83
CA THR A 95 5.31 -10.78 -1.95
C THR A 95 4.15 -10.26 -2.76
N CYS A 96 3.35 -9.36 -2.15
CA CYS A 96 2.18 -8.81 -2.80
C CYS A 96 1.65 -7.61 -2.01
N LEU A 97 0.72 -6.87 -2.59
CA LEU A 97 -0.03 -5.88 -1.84
C LEU A 97 -1.13 -6.56 -1.03
N VAL A 98 -1.39 -6.02 0.15
CA VAL A 98 -2.46 -6.45 1.05
C VAL A 98 -3.41 -5.29 1.23
N PHE A 99 -4.68 -5.49 0.85
CA PHE A 99 -5.72 -4.47 0.96
C PHE A 99 -6.69 -4.85 2.06
N ILE A 100 -7.15 -3.85 2.81
CA ILE A 100 -8.24 -4.04 3.76
C ILE A 100 -9.31 -2.96 3.52
N THR A 101 -10.55 -3.41 3.32
CA THR A 101 -11.72 -2.57 3.13
C THR A 101 -12.96 -3.42 3.38
N ARG A 102 -14.13 -2.81 3.37
CA ARG A 102 -15.38 -3.58 3.42
C ARG A 102 -15.50 -4.46 2.17
N ALA A 103 -15.95 -5.69 2.37
CA ALA A 103 -16.11 -6.62 1.25
C ALA A 103 -17.02 -6.06 0.15
N SER A 104 -18.06 -5.29 0.52
CA SER A 104 -19.00 -4.67 -0.43
C SER A 104 -18.37 -3.60 -1.31
N ASN A 105 -17.18 -3.08 -0.96
CA ASN A 105 -16.49 -2.05 -1.74
C ASN A 105 -15.68 -2.62 -2.90
N VAL A 106 -15.56 -3.95 -2.97
CA VAL A 106 -14.69 -4.62 -3.96
C VAL A 106 -15.53 -5.42 -4.94
N ASN A 107 -15.30 -5.20 -6.22
CA ASN A 107 -15.81 -6.01 -7.31
C ASN A 107 -14.60 -6.68 -7.98
N LEU A 108 -14.31 -7.92 -7.60
CA LEU A 108 -13.14 -8.65 -8.13
C LEU A 108 -13.23 -8.91 -9.64
N PRO A 109 -14.38 -9.38 -10.20
CA PRO A 109 -14.48 -9.57 -11.65
C PRO A 109 -14.23 -8.29 -12.44
N ALA A 110 -14.72 -7.14 -11.95
CA ALA A 110 -14.51 -5.85 -12.60
C ALA A 110 -13.17 -5.22 -12.25
N ARG A 111 -12.44 -5.78 -11.27
CA ARG A 111 -11.15 -5.30 -10.80
C ARG A 111 -11.22 -3.86 -10.26
N VAL A 112 -12.29 -3.57 -9.52
CA VAL A 112 -12.61 -2.23 -9.03
C VAL A 112 -12.78 -2.25 -7.52
N MET A 113 -12.22 -1.23 -6.87
CA MET A 113 -12.46 -0.90 -5.47
C MET A 113 -13.10 0.49 -5.42
N ALA A 114 -14.21 0.63 -4.70
CA ALA A 114 -14.89 1.91 -4.56
C ALA A 114 -14.02 2.93 -3.83
N ASP A 115 -14.18 4.20 -4.17
CA ASP A 115 -13.50 5.32 -3.50
C ASP A 115 -14.29 5.68 -2.24
N VAL A 116 -13.96 5.05 -1.13
CA VAL A 116 -14.62 5.26 0.17
C VAL A 116 -13.59 5.43 1.28
N PRO A 117 -13.95 6.07 2.40
CA PRO A 117 -13.05 6.19 3.55
C PRO A 117 -12.68 4.82 4.13
N ARG A 118 -11.57 4.79 4.89
CA ARG A 118 -11.12 3.62 5.66
C ARG A 118 -10.69 2.45 4.76
N GLN A 119 -10.03 2.76 3.67
CA GLN A 119 -9.33 1.79 2.86
C GLN A 119 -7.84 1.85 3.19
N HIS A 120 -7.21 0.68 3.32
CA HIS A 120 -5.81 0.62 3.69
C HIS A 120 -5.08 -0.39 2.81
N VAL A 121 -3.79 -0.16 2.61
CA VAL A 121 -2.94 -1.06 1.85
C VAL A 121 -1.57 -1.17 2.51
N GLY A 122 -1.01 -2.37 2.47
CA GLY A 122 0.34 -2.64 2.91
C GLY A 122 1.07 -3.53 1.90
N LEU A 123 2.36 -3.73 2.12
CA LEU A 123 3.20 -4.60 1.31
C LEU A 123 3.59 -5.82 2.14
N LEU A 124 3.20 -7.00 1.69
CA LEU A 124 3.71 -8.27 2.25
C LEU A 124 5.09 -8.53 1.65
N LEU A 125 6.11 -8.64 2.51
CA LEU A 125 7.47 -9.01 2.13
C LEU A 125 8.13 -9.69 3.32
N ASP A 126 8.73 -10.86 3.09
CA ASP A 126 9.41 -11.66 4.11
C ASP A 126 8.54 -11.97 5.34
N GLY A 127 7.26 -12.27 5.12
CA GLY A 127 6.33 -12.66 6.18
C GLY A 127 5.75 -11.52 6.99
N PHE A 128 6.10 -10.27 6.68
CA PHE A 128 5.58 -9.08 7.35
C PHE A 128 4.85 -8.17 6.39
N VAL A 129 3.88 -7.42 6.92
CA VAL A 129 3.19 -6.35 6.20
C VAL A 129 3.82 -5.01 6.62
N TRP A 130 4.36 -4.31 5.63
CA TRP A 130 4.95 -2.99 5.77
C TRP A 130 3.91 -1.97 5.33
N HIS A 131 3.53 -1.06 6.21
CA HIS A 131 2.48 -0.10 5.88
C HIS A 131 2.64 1.20 6.65
N TYR A 132 1.95 2.23 6.18
CA TYR A 132 1.88 3.52 6.87
C TYR A 132 0.69 3.51 7.81
N SER A 133 0.94 3.65 9.11
CA SER A 133 -0.12 3.72 10.13
C SER A 133 -0.60 5.16 10.29
N SER A 134 -1.85 5.42 9.93
CA SER A 134 -2.46 6.74 10.14
C SER A 134 -2.57 7.07 11.63
N ARG A 135 -2.81 6.05 12.46
CA ARG A 135 -2.90 6.22 13.92
C ARG A 135 -1.59 6.64 14.53
N GLN A 136 -0.48 6.02 14.11
CA GLN A 136 0.85 6.30 14.64
C GLN A 136 1.60 7.35 13.81
N GLN A 137 1.08 7.73 12.64
CA GLN A 137 1.67 8.71 11.71
C GLN A 137 3.11 8.35 11.33
N LYS A 138 3.33 7.07 11.06
CA LYS A 138 4.65 6.55 10.66
C LYS A 138 4.54 5.21 9.98
N VAL A 139 5.63 4.82 9.31
CA VAL A 139 5.78 3.49 8.73
C VAL A 139 5.99 2.48 9.84
N VAL A 140 5.25 1.38 9.78
CA VAL A 140 5.34 0.27 10.73
C VAL A 140 5.44 -1.07 9.99
N ARG A 141 5.90 -2.09 10.69
CA ARG A 141 5.97 -3.47 10.21
C ARG A 141 5.17 -4.35 11.17
N GLN A 142 4.26 -5.14 10.63
CA GLN A 142 3.38 -6.00 11.42
C GLN A 142 3.23 -7.35 10.73
N THR A 143 2.79 -8.37 11.49
CA THR A 143 2.30 -9.60 10.87
C THR A 143 0.98 -9.32 10.14
N SER A 144 0.56 -10.22 9.22
CA SER A 144 -0.73 -10.06 8.55
C SER A 144 -1.90 -10.04 9.53
N ALA A 145 -1.83 -10.83 10.60
CA ALA A 145 -2.85 -10.83 11.65
C ALA A 145 -2.89 -9.51 12.42
N GLN A 146 -1.72 -8.93 12.73
CA GLN A 146 -1.65 -7.62 13.38
C GLN A 146 -2.19 -6.51 12.48
N PHE A 147 -1.87 -6.56 11.19
CA PHE A 147 -2.38 -5.61 10.20
C PHE A 147 -3.91 -5.67 10.13
N ALA A 148 -4.48 -6.87 10.08
CA ALA A 148 -5.92 -7.06 10.06
C ALA A 148 -6.59 -6.48 11.32
N ARG A 149 -5.99 -6.69 12.49
CA ARG A 149 -6.51 -6.12 13.76
C ARG A 149 -6.33 -4.61 13.85
N HIS A 150 -5.28 -4.07 13.24
CA HIS A 150 -5.01 -2.63 13.24
C HIS A 150 -6.14 -1.83 12.59
N TYR A 151 -6.77 -2.42 11.58
CA TYR A 151 -7.87 -1.81 10.83
C TYR A 151 -9.16 -2.61 10.99
N ALA A 152 -9.35 -3.28 12.12
CA ALA A 152 -10.55 -4.08 12.37
C ALA A 152 -11.81 -3.21 12.30
N GLY A 153 -12.87 -3.77 11.74
CA GLY A 153 -14.17 -3.12 11.65
C GLY A 153 -15.21 -4.07 11.10
N PRO A 154 -16.51 -3.76 11.26
CA PRO A 154 -17.57 -4.60 10.72
C PRO A 154 -17.42 -4.74 9.20
N ASP A 155 -17.57 -5.96 8.70
CA ASP A 155 -17.56 -6.30 7.28
C ASP A 155 -16.23 -6.02 6.57
N ASN A 156 -15.16 -5.66 7.29
CA ASN A 156 -13.83 -5.51 6.70
C ASN A 156 -13.29 -6.87 6.27
N ALA A 157 -12.69 -6.89 5.09
CA ALA A 157 -12.10 -8.08 4.50
C ALA A 157 -10.71 -7.76 3.96
N LEU A 158 -9.86 -8.78 3.89
CA LEU A 158 -8.53 -8.68 3.33
C LEU A 158 -8.51 -9.24 1.90
N PHE A 159 -7.79 -8.52 1.03
CA PHE A 159 -7.58 -8.92 -0.35
C PHE A 159 -6.10 -8.89 -0.65
N TYR A 160 -5.66 -9.72 -1.60
CA TYR A 160 -4.30 -9.66 -2.12
C TYR A 160 -4.30 -9.06 -3.52
N GLY A 161 -3.19 -8.42 -3.89
CA GLY A 161 -2.92 -7.99 -5.25
C GLY A 161 -1.46 -8.23 -5.59
N SER A 162 -1.19 -8.80 -6.76
CA SER A 162 0.19 -8.88 -7.25
C SER A 162 0.73 -7.47 -7.46
N LEU A 163 2.03 -7.29 -7.34
CA LEU A 163 2.63 -5.97 -7.53
C LEU A 163 2.30 -5.43 -8.92
N PRO A 164 1.81 -4.18 -9.01
CA PRO A 164 1.54 -3.53 -10.29
C PRO A 164 2.73 -3.44 -11.22
#